data_baf31a576dbe3515b5a3dc33d988d037
#
_entry.id   baf31a576dbe3515b5a3dc33d988d037
#
_cell.length_a   1.000
_cell.length_b   1.000
_cell.length_c   1.000
_cell.angle_alpha   90.00
_cell.angle_beta   90.00
_cell.angle_gamma   90.00
#
_symmetry.space_group_name_H-M   'P 1'
#
loop_
_entity.id
_entity.type
_entity.pdbx_description
1 polymer ?
#
loop_
_entity_poly.entity_id
_entity_poly.type
_entity_poly.pdbx_seq_one_letter_code
_entity_poly.pdbx_strand_id
1 'polypeptide(L)'
;MKIIIIGGVAGGATTAARIRRTNETAEIILLEKGKYISYANCGLPYYIGGVIEEREKLFVQTPEAFSTRFRVDVRTENEVIFIDRKRKTVTVRQSSEDSYEESYDKLLISTGASPVRPPLPGIDLNGIFTLRNVTDTDRIKEYINSHAPRKAVVIGAGFIGLEMAENLHAQGAKVSIVEMGNQVMAPIDFSMASLVHQHLMDKGVNLYLEQAVASFERDGKELKVIFKNGESISADIVILSIGVRPETTLARAAELTIGEAGGIAVNDYLQTSDESIYAIGDAIEFRHPITGKPWLNYLAGPANRQGRIVADNILGAHIPYEGAIGTSIAKVFDMTVASTGLPGKRLQQAEINYMSSTIHPASHAGYYPDAMPMSIKITFDPKTGKLYGGQIVGYDGVDLSLIHISEPTRRSYIS
;
A
#
# COMPACT_ATOMS: atom_id res chain seq x y z
N MET A 1 7.60 31.68 -4.96
CA MET A 1 7.68 30.38 -5.61
C MET A 1 6.34 29.70 -5.45
N LYS A 2 5.76 29.26 -6.56
CA LYS A 2 4.47 28.57 -6.60
C LYS A 2 4.68 27.07 -6.81
N ILE A 3 4.14 26.28 -5.92
CA ILE A 3 4.31 24.82 -5.89
C ILE A 3 2.94 24.16 -5.99
N ILE A 4 2.78 23.32 -7.01
CA ILE A 4 1.59 22.48 -7.15
C ILE A 4 1.91 21.06 -6.70
N ILE A 5 1.02 20.47 -5.90
CA ILE A 5 1.09 19.09 -5.41
C ILE A 5 -0.14 18.34 -5.91
N ILE A 6 0.08 17.27 -6.66
CA ILE A 6 -0.99 16.41 -7.20
C ILE A 6 -1.12 15.18 -6.32
N GLY A 7 -2.24 15.06 -5.61
CA GLY A 7 -2.53 14.00 -4.65
C GLY A 7 -2.29 14.42 -3.20
N GLY A 8 -3.31 14.27 -2.37
CA GLY A 8 -3.40 14.82 -1.02
C GLY A 8 -3.33 13.81 0.13
N VAL A 9 -2.85 12.57 -0.11
CA VAL A 9 -2.80 11.56 0.96
C VAL A 9 -1.43 11.55 1.65
N ALA A 10 -0.73 10.44 1.75
CA ALA A 10 0.49 10.31 2.56
C ALA A 10 1.62 11.25 2.12
N GLY A 11 2.13 11.07 0.90
CA GLY A 11 3.29 11.83 0.41
C GLY A 11 2.98 13.30 0.17
N GLY A 12 1.90 13.60 -0.55
CA GLY A 12 1.56 14.98 -0.91
C GLY A 12 1.21 15.85 0.29
N ALA A 13 0.38 15.38 1.21
CA ALA A 13 0.05 16.11 2.43
C ALA A 13 1.29 16.34 3.32
N THR A 14 2.17 15.33 3.44
CA THR A 14 3.44 15.47 4.18
C THR A 14 4.35 16.51 3.54
N THR A 15 4.43 16.51 2.20
CA THR A 15 5.24 17.49 1.45
C THR A 15 4.71 18.91 1.65
N ALA A 16 3.41 19.13 1.48
CA ALA A 16 2.79 20.44 1.68
C ALA A 16 3.05 21.00 3.08
N ALA A 17 2.83 20.16 4.10
CA ALA A 17 3.08 20.52 5.49
C ALA A 17 4.56 20.80 5.77
N ARG A 18 5.50 20.05 5.18
CA ARG A 18 6.94 20.26 5.33
C ARG A 18 7.40 21.53 4.65
N ILE A 19 6.98 21.80 3.40
CA ILE A 19 7.30 23.03 2.68
C ILE A 19 6.87 24.24 3.51
N ARG A 20 5.64 24.27 4.03
CA ARG A 20 5.16 25.40 4.82
C ARG A 20 5.94 25.64 6.09
N ARG A 21 6.39 24.57 6.78
CA ARG A 21 7.26 24.70 7.99
C ARG A 21 8.63 25.26 7.68
N THR A 22 9.11 25.09 6.45
CA THR A 22 10.46 25.47 6.02
C THR A 22 10.44 26.80 5.25
N ASN A 23 9.33 27.12 4.58
CA ASN A 23 9.14 28.34 3.80
C ASN A 23 7.73 28.89 3.99
N GLU A 24 7.64 30.00 4.73
CA GLU A 24 6.35 30.64 5.05
C GLU A 24 5.72 31.39 3.87
N THR A 25 6.51 31.78 2.87
CA THR A 25 6.08 32.64 1.74
C THR A 25 5.75 31.86 0.47
N ALA A 26 6.03 30.55 0.44
CA ALA A 26 5.69 29.73 -0.71
C ALA A 26 4.18 29.70 -0.95
N GLU A 27 3.75 29.86 -2.19
CA GLU A 27 2.36 29.58 -2.62
C GLU A 27 2.26 28.06 -2.84
N ILE A 28 1.39 27.40 -2.10
CA ILE A 28 1.22 25.95 -2.15
C ILE A 28 -0.21 25.63 -2.51
N ILE A 29 -0.40 24.94 -3.63
CA ILE A 29 -1.70 24.42 -4.08
C ILE A 29 -1.64 22.89 -4.04
N LEU A 30 -2.59 22.26 -3.33
CA LEU A 30 -2.74 20.83 -3.29
C LEU A 30 -4.03 20.44 -4.02
N LEU A 31 -3.88 19.69 -5.11
CA LEU A 31 -4.97 19.24 -5.97
C LEU A 31 -5.22 17.75 -5.70
N GLU A 32 -6.45 17.43 -5.29
CA GLU A 32 -6.89 16.07 -5.03
C GLU A 32 -8.15 15.77 -5.85
N LYS A 33 -8.10 14.68 -6.63
CA LYS A 33 -9.26 14.27 -7.45
C LYS A 33 -10.44 13.74 -6.63
N GLY A 34 -10.16 13.21 -5.44
CA GLY A 34 -11.17 12.71 -4.52
C GLY A 34 -11.69 13.80 -3.57
N LYS A 35 -12.67 13.43 -2.74
CA LYS A 35 -13.27 14.33 -1.73
C LYS A 35 -12.39 14.51 -0.49
N TYR A 36 -11.44 13.62 -0.26
CA TYR A 36 -10.73 13.51 1.02
C TYR A 36 -9.22 13.51 0.84
N ILE A 37 -8.54 14.19 1.75
CA ILE A 37 -7.09 14.18 1.89
C ILE A 37 -6.71 13.53 3.22
N SER A 38 -5.43 13.18 3.36
CA SER A 38 -4.82 12.83 4.65
C SER A 38 -5.65 11.86 5.51
N TYR A 39 -6.08 10.75 4.93
CA TYR A 39 -6.83 9.70 5.61
C TYR A 39 -5.99 8.43 5.83
N ALA A 40 -6.41 7.60 6.80
CA ALA A 40 -5.76 6.36 7.19
C ALA A 40 -6.13 5.22 6.22
N ASN A 41 -5.35 5.01 5.16
CA ASN A 41 -5.59 3.92 4.20
C ASN A 41 -5.66 2.55 4.89
N CYS A 42 -4.79 2.28 5.86
CA CYS A 42 -4.79 1.02 6.61
C CYS A 42 -6.00 0.86 7.54
N GLY A 43 -6.74 1.94 7.82
CA GLY A 43 -7.96 1.90 8.61
C GLY A 43 -9.21 1.47 7.83
N LEU A 44 -9.16 1.53 6.50
CA LEU A 44 -10.33 1.30 5.64
C LEU A 44 -10.96 -0.08 5.83
N PRO A 45 -10.20 -1.21 5.81
CA PRO A 45 -10.76 -2.52 6.10
C PRO A 45 -11.37 -2.61 7.50
N TYR A 46 -10.74 -2.01 8.51
CA TYR A 46 -11.19 -2.05 9.91
C TYR A 46 -12.45 -1.22 10.16
N TYR A 47 -12.65 -0.14 9.39
CA TYR A 47 -13.92 0.57 9.39
C TYR A 47 -15.03 -0.25 8.72
N ILE A 48 -14.74 -0.96 7.63
CA ILE A 48 -15.68 -1.89 7.00
C ILE A 48 -16.10 -2.97 8.01
N GLY A 49 -15.16 -3.56 8.72
CA GLY A 49 -15.37 -4.59 9.73
C GLY A 49 -16.01 -4.12 11.04
N GLY A 50 -16.08 -2.81 11.27
CA GLY A 50 -16.66 -2.23 12.50
C GLY A 50 -15.71 -2.13 13.68
N VAL A 51 -14.42 -2.46 13.51
CA VAL A 51 -13.37 -2.23 14.53
C VAL A 51 -13.14 -0.73 14.74
N ILE A 52 -13.16 0.04 13.65
CA ILE A 52 -13.26 1.50 13.68
C ILE A 52 -14.75 1.82 13.52
N GLU A 53 -15.40 2.26 14.58
CA GLU A 53 -16.84 2.51 14.57
C GLU A 53 -17.20 3.83 13.90
N GLU A 54 -16.43 4.88 14.18
CA GLU A 54 -16.68 6.24 13.72
C GLU A 54 -15.90 6.51 12.43
N ARG A 55 -16.62 6.85 11.35
CA ARG A 55 -16.03 7.15 10.03
C ARG A 55 -15.02 8.29 10.08
N GLU A 56 -15.26 9.25 10.91
CA GLU A 56 -14.46 10.47 11.10
C GLU A 56 -13.04 10.14 11.61
N LYS A 57 -12.86 9.02 12.31
CA LYS A 57 -11.54 8.55 12.77
C LYS A 57 -10.62 8.10 11.62
N LEU A 58 -11.17 7.90 10.42
CA LEU A 58 -10.36 7.65 9.23
C LEU A 58 -9.59 8.90 8.80
N PHE A 59 -10.06 10.10 9.11
CA PHE A 59 -9.45 11.34 8.65
C PHE A 59 -8.41 11.84 9.66
N VAL A 60 -7.14 11.83 9.23
CA VAL A 60 -6.04 12.42 10.00
C VAL A 60 -6.17 13.95 9.99
N GLN A 61 -6.59 14.52 8.86
CA GLN A 61 -6.91 15.94 8.69
C GLN A 61 -8.03 16.08 7.66
N THR A 62 -8.96 17.02 7.90
CA THR A 62 -9.89 17.45 6.85
C THR A 62 -9.24 18.49 5.92
N PRO A 63 -9.75 18.71 4.70
CA PRO A 63 -9.25 19.74 3.80
C PRO A 63 -9.21 21.13 4.44
N GLU A 64 -10.24 21.53 5.17
CA GLU A 64 -10.38 22.82 5.83
C GLU A 64 -9.39 22.99 6.98
N ALA A 65 -9.27 21.96 7.83
CA ALA A 65 -8.32 21.96 8.95
C ALA A 65 -6.87 21.99 8.45
N PHE A 66 -6.57 21.24 7.38
CA PHE A 66 -5.25 21.25 6.76
C PHE A 66 -4.93 22.60 6.12
N SER A 67 -5.86 23.16 5.36
CA SER A 67 -5.74 24.48 4.72
C SER A 67 -5.47 25.57 5.76
N THR A 68 -6.26 25.61 6.82
CA THR A 68 -6.11 26.60 7.92
C THR A 68 -4.78 26.43 8.64
N ARG A 69 -4.43 25.20 9.01
CA ARG A 69 -3.22 24.91 9.80
C ARG A 69 -1.94 25.22 9.04
N PHE A 70 -1.90 24.88 7.75
CA PHE A 70 -0.69 24.95 6.94
C PHE A 70 -0.73 26.06 5.90
N ARG A 71 -1.78 26.88 5.83
CA ARG A 71 -1.96 27.93 4.80
C ARG A 71 -1.67 27.39 3.39
N VAL A 72 -2.28 26.23 3.07
CA VAL A 72 -2.22 25.56 1.77
C VAL A 72 -3.57 25.72 1.09
N ASP A 73 -3.58 26.10 -0.17
CA ASP A 73 -4.80 26.08 -0.99
C ASP A 73 -5.11 24.63 -1.36
N VAL A 74 -6.05 24.03 -0.61
CA VAL A 74 -6.45 22.61 -0.80
C VAL A 74 -7.72 22.59 -1.64
N ARG A 75 -7.61 21.97 -2.82
CA ARG A 75 -8.73 21.83 -3.77
C ARG A 75 -9.04 20.36 -3.98
N THR A 76 -10.06 19.87 -3.31
CA THR A 76 -10.61 18.52 -3.52
C THR A 76 -11.58 18.50 -4.69
N GLU A 77 -11.84 17.30 -5.27
CA GLU A 77 -12.64 17.13 -6.49
C GLU A 77 -12.10 17.94 -7.68
N ASN A 78 -10.78 18.14 -7.70
CA ASN A 78 -10.03 18.85 -8.72
C ASN A 78 -8.97 17.90 -9.29
N GLU A 79 -9.29 17.28 -10.44
CA GLU A 79 -8.42 16.31 -11.11
C GLU A 79 -7.48 16.99 -12.10
N VAL A 80 -6.18 16.86 -11.90
CA VAL A 80 -5.22 17.24 -12.94
C VAL A 80 -5.30 16.23 -14.07
N ILE A 81 -5.64 16.70 -15.26
CA ILE A 81 -5.82 15.87 -16.46
C ILE A 81 -4.69 16.03 -17.48
N PHE A 82 -3.93 17.11 -17.41
CA PHE A 82 -2.80 17.35 -18.31
C PHE A 82 -1.72 18.22 -17.65
N ILE A 83 -0.46 18.00 -18.03
CA ILE A 83 0.71 18.80 -17.61
C ILE A 83 1.39 19.33 -18.87
N ASP A 84 1.42 20.63 -19.06
CA ASP A 84 2.25 21.31 -20.07
C ASP A 84 3.60 21.68 -19.46
N ARG A 85 4.62 20.89 -19.75
CA ARG A 85 5.98 21.07 -19.24
C ARG A 85 6.64 22.35 -19.77
N LYS A 86 6.33 22.74 -21.02
CA LYS A 86 6.93 23.92 -21.67
C LYS A 86 6.38 25.22 -21.08
N ARG A 87 5.06 25.28 -20.90
CA ARG A 87 4.39 26.43 -20.29
C ARG A 87 4.43 26.41 -18.76
N LYS A 88 4.84 25.30 -18.16
CA LYS A 88 4.76 25.03 -16.72
C LYS A 88 3.36 25.27 -16.17
N THR A 89 2.36 24.66 -16.80
CA THR A 89 0.97 24.72 -16.37
C THR A 89 0.39 23.31 -16.22
N VAL A 90 -0.61 23.17 -15.36
CA VAL A 90 -1.46 22.00 -15.28
C VAL A 90 -2.88 22.38 -15.69
N THR A 91 -3.56 21.49 -16.41
CA THR A 91 -4.99 21.62 -16.67
C THR A 91 -5.73 20.81 -15.61
N VAL A 92 -6.66 21.46 -14.93
CA VAL A 92 -7.42 20.89 -13.83
C VAL A 92 -8.89 20.81 -14.22
N ARG A 93 -9.50 19.64 -14.10
CA ARG A 93 -10.93 19.40 -14.30
C ARG A 93 -11.62 19.34 -12.93
N GLN A 94 -12.70 20.11 -12.79
CA GLN A 94 -13.55 20.08 -11.61
C GLN A 94 -14.67 19.03 -11.75
N SER A 95 -15.34 18.70 -10.66
CA SER A 95 -16.50 17.78 -10.69
C SER A 95 -17.67 18.31 -11.52
N SER A 96 -17.75 19.64 -11.75
CA SER A 96 -18.69 20.30 -12.67
C SER A 96 -18.36 20.11 -14.15
N GLU A 97 -17.29 19.39 -14.48
CA GLU A 97 -16.69 19.24 -15.82
C GLU A 97 -16.03 20.53 -16.37
N ASP A 98 -16.09 21.63 -15.65
CA ASP A 98 -15.34 22.85 -15.98
C ASP A 98 -13.84 22.59 -15.79
N SER A 99 -13.03 23.23 -16.65
CA SER A 99 -11.58 23.11 -16.59
C SER A 99 -10.92 24.49 -16.50
N TYR A 100 -9.82 24.54 -15.77
CA TYR A 100 -8.97 25.73 -15.67
C TYR A 100 -7.50 25.35 -15.73
N GLU A 101 -6.65 26.34 -16.04
CA GLU A 101 -5.20 26.17 -16.00
C GLU A 101 -4.61 26.79 -14.73
N GLU A 102 -3.57 26.14 -14.18
CA GLU A 102 -2.83 26.61 -13.03
C GLU A 102 -1.32 26.54 -13.34
N SER A 103 -0.59 27.63 -13.14
CA SER A 103 0.87 27.67 -13.39
C SER A 103 1.66 27.22 -12.16
N TYR A 104 2.88 26.72 -12.37
CA TYR A 104 3.78 26.31 -11.30
C TYR A 104 5.24 26.70 -11.57
N ASP A 105 5.98 26.94 -10.50
CA ASP A 105 7.46 26.97 -10.53
C ASP A 105 8.01 25.55 -10.33
N LYS A 106 7.39 24.79 -9.41
CA LYS A 106 7.70 23.39 -9.13
C LYS A 106 6.42 22.57 -9.00
N LEU A 107 6.47 21.34 -9.50
CA LEU A 107 5.35 20.39 -9.51
C LEU A 107 5.74 19.11 -8.79
N LEU A 108 4.87 18.59 -7.92
CA LEU A 108 5.00 17.29 -7.30
C LEU A 108 3.88 16.37 -7.75
N ILE A 109 4.25 15.19 -8.28
CA ILE A 109 3.33 14.10 -8.61
C ILE A 109 3.33 13.10 -7.45
N SER A 110 2.19 12.97 -6.76
CA SER A 110 1.97 12.03 -5.64
C SER A 110 0.65 11.27 -5.84
N THR A 111 0.43 10.79 -7.06
CA THR A 111 -0.81 10.14 -7.51
C THR A 111 -1.05 8.75 -6.93
N GLY A 112 -0.02 8.16 -6.34
CA GLY A 112 -0.09 6.85 -5.70
C GLY A 112 -0.22 5.69 -6.70
N ALA A 113 -1.03 4.69 -6.33
CA ALA A 113 -1.27 3.50 -7.13
C ALA A 113 -2.77 3.22 -7.25
N SER A 114 -3.17 2.48 -8.27
CA SER A 114 -4.55 2.06 -8.52
C SER A 114 -4.68 0.53 -8.41
N PRO A 115 -5.78 -0.01 -7.88
CA PRO A 115 -6.03 -1.44 -7.85
C PRO A 115 -6.00 -2.06 -9.25
N VAL A 116 -5.41 -3.24 -9.36
CA VAL A 116 -5.46 -4.01 -10.59
C VAL A 116 -6.86 -4.56 -10.79
N ARG A 117 -7.46 -4.23 -11.94
CA ARG A 117 -8.76 -4.74 -12.35
C ARG A 117 -8.62 -5.32 -13.77
N PRO A 118 -8.42 -6.64 -13.90
CA PRO A 118 -8.22 -7.28 -15.19
C PRO A 118 -9.55 -7.31 -15.96
N PRO A 119 -9.53 -7.33 -17.29
CA PRO A 119 -10.74 -7.37 -18.13
C PRO A 119 -11.35 -8.78 -18.15
N LEU A 120 -11.81 -9.26 -17.00
CA LEU A 120 -12.49 -10.54 -16.89
C LEU A 120 -13.99 -10.39 -17.18
N PRO A 121 -14.63 -11.35 -17.89
CA PRO A 121 -16.06 -11.34 -18.08
C PRO A 121 -16.82 -11.27 -16.75
N GLY A 122 -17.80 -10.38 -16.67
CA GLY A 122 -18.63 -10.19 -15.48
C GLY A 122 -18.00 -9.40 -14.33
N ILE A 123 -16.79 -8.84 -14.49
CA ILE A 123 -16.11 -8.11 -13.41
C ILE A 123 -16.87 -6.86 -12.94
N ASP A 124 -17.75 -6.30 -13.77
CA ASP A 124 -18.56 -5.11 -13.48
C ASP A 124 -19.91 -5.44 -12.81
N LEU A 125 -20.17 -6.70 -12.49
CA LEU A 125 -21.38 -7.09 -11.77
C LEU A 125 -21.44 -6.43 -10.39
N ASN A 126 -22.64 -6.00 -10.01
CA ASN A 126 -22.88 -5.44 -8.67
C ASN A 126 -22.55 -6.49 -7.59
N GLY A 127 -21.85 -6.07 -6.54
CA GLY A 127 -21.33 -6.95 -5.48
C GLY A 127 -19.86 -7.31 -5.65
N ILE A 128 -19.20 -6.84 -6.72
CA ILE A 128 -17.76 -6.98 -6.93
C ILE A 128 -17.08 -5.62 -6.71
N PHE A 129 -16.14 -5.56 -5.77
CA PHE A 129 -15.49 -4.33 -5.33
C PHE A 129 -13.97 -4.44 -5.35
N THR A 130 -13.33 -3.28 -5.49
CA THR A 130 -11.94 -3.04 -5.12
C THR A 130 -11.92 -2.05 -3.96
N LEU A 131 -10.86 -2.10 -3.13
CA LEU A 131 -10.68 -1.16 -2.03
C LEU A 131 -9.44 -0.30 -2.28
N ARG A 132 -9.63 1.01 -2.41
CA ARG A 132 -8.55 1.97 -2.63
C ARG A 132 -8.63 3.20 -1.74
N ASN A 133 -9.83 3.74 -1.53
CA ASN A 133 -10.05 5.02 -0.88
C ASN A 133 -11.32 5.00 -0.02
N VAL A 134 -11.63 6.14 0.63
CA VAL A 134 -12.81 6.28 1.49
C VAL A 134 -14.13 6.06 0.73
N THR A 135 -14.21 6.51 -0.53
CA THR A 135 -15.43 6.32 -1.34
C THR A 135 -15.70 4.84 -1.63
N ASP A 136 -14.65 4.06 -1.92
CA ASP A 136 -14.79 2.61 -2.09
C ASP A 136 -15.23 1.95 -0.78
N THR A 137 -14.66 2.40 0.34
CA THR A 137 -15.00 1.93 1.69
C THR A 137 -16.47 2.18 2.00
N ASP A 138 -16.96 3.40 1.74
CA ASP A 138 -18.37 3.76 1.95
C ASP A 138 -19.29 2.87 1.13
N ARG A 139 -18.97 2.62 -0.16
CA ARG A 139 -19.75 1.73 -1.04
C ARG A 139 -19.78 0.28 -0.55
N ILE A 140 -18.63 -0.25 -0.10
CA ILE A 140 -18.54 -1.61 0.43
C ILE A 140 -19.37 -1.72 1.72
N LYS A 141 -19.22 -0.75 2.63
CA LYS A 141 -19.97 -0.73 3.89
C LYS A 141 -21.47 -0.61 3.68
N GLU A 142 -21.90 0.26 2.77
CA GLU A 142 -23.32 0.40 2.39
C GLU A 142 -23.86 -0.91 1.80
N TYR A 143 -23.08 -1.58 0.93
CA TYR A 143 -23.47 -2.87 0.37
C TYR A 143 -23.63 -3.93 1.47
N ILE A 144 -22.69 -4.02 2.40
CA ILE A 144 -22.76 -4.97 3.52
C ILE A 144 -24.00 -4.69 4.38
N ASN A 145 -24.26 -3.43 4.73
CA ASN A 145 -25.39 -3.04 5.56
C ASN A 145 -26.76 -3.34 4.89
N SER A 146 -26.84 -3.15 3.57
CA SER A 146 -28.09 -3.32 2.83
C SER A 146 -28.37 -4.76 2.41
N HIS A 147 -27.34 -5.59 2.21
CA HIS A 147 -27.48 -6.95 1.68
C HIS A 147 -27.17 -8.05 2.70
N ALA A 148 -26.50 -7.71 3.82
CA ALA A 148 -26.06 -8.65 4.86
C ALA A 148 -25.42 -9.94 4.26
N PRO A 149 -24.30 -9.81 3.50
CA PRO A 149 -23.71 -10.93 2.78
C PRO A 149 -23.26 -12.03 3.73
N ARG A 150 -23.64 -13.27 3.42
CA ARG A 150 -23.26 -14.47 4.20
C ARG A 150 -22.06 -15.21 3.63
N LYS A 151 -21.79 -15.02 2.34
CA LYS A 151 -20.68 -15.65 1.60
C LYS A 151 -19.82 -14.55 1.00
N ALA A 152 -18.59 -14.44 1.43
CA ALA A 152 -17.63 -13.48 0.89
C ALA A 152 -16.49 -14.21 0.19
N VAL A 153 -16.13 -13.74 -1.00
CA VAL A 153 -14.96 -14.22 -1.72
C VAL A 153 -13.96 -13.07 -1.84
N VAL A 154 -12.74 -13.29 -1.35
CA VAL A 154 -11.61 -12.37 -1.49
C VAL A 154 -10.65 -12.97 -2.51
N ILE A 155 -10.38 -12.23 -3.59
CA ILE A 155 -9.47 -12.66 -4.65
C ILE A 155 -8.15 -11.92 -4.49
N GLY A 156 -7.08 -12.66 -4.20
CA GLY A 156 -5.77 -12.18 -3.83
C GLY A 156 -5.53 -12.20 -2.32
N ALA A 157 -4.46 -12.86 -1.91
CA ALA A 157 -4.10 -13.11 -0.52
C ALA A 157 -2.91 -12.26 -0.02
N GLY A 158 -2.80 -11.00 -0.51
CA GLY A 158 -1.89 -9.99 0.00
C GLY A 158 -2.43 -9.31 1.26
N PHE A 159 -1.77 -8.23 1.72
CA PHE A 159 -2.16 -7.47 2.92
C PHE A 159 -3.65 -7.06 2.90
N ILE A 160 -4.08 -6.34 1.87
CA ILE A 160 -5.45 -5.82 1.76
C ILE A 160 -6.46 -6.99 1.74
N GLY A 161 -6.14 -8.08 1.03
CA GLY A 161 -7.01 -9.24 0.94
C GLY A 161 -7.20 -9.93 2.29
N LEU A 162 -6.15 -10.13 3.06
CA LEU A 162 -6.23 -10.76 4.37
C LEU A 162 -6.94 -9.87 5.40
N GLU A 163 -6.68 -8.56 5.39
CA GLU A 163 -7.41 -7.60 6.23
C GLU A 163 -8.89 -7.56 5.88
N MET A 164 -9.26 -7.59 4.59
CA MET A 164 -10.67 -7.67 4.16
C MET A 164 -11.31 -9.00 4.54
N ALA A 165 -10.58 -10.12 4.42
CA ALA A 165 -11.08 -11.44 4.82
C ALA A 165 -11.40 -11.48 6.32
N GLU A 166 -10.50 -11.00 7.17
CA GLU A 166 -10.73 -10.88 8.61
C GLU A 166 -11.95 -10.02 8.93
N ASN A 167 -12.05 -8.85 8.32
CA ASN A 167 -13.11 -7.89 8.60
C ASN A 167 -14.48 -8.33 8.07
N LEU A 168 -14.55 -9.02 6.93
CA LEU A 168 -15.79 -9.64 6.44
C LEU A 168 -16.21 -10.83 7.32
N HIS A 169 -15.25 -11.63 7.80
CA HIS A 169 -15.51 -12.68 8.75
C HIS A 169 -16.08 -12.14 10.07
N ALA A 170 -15.52 -11.04 10.58
CA ALA A 170 -16.02 -10.37 11.79
C ALA A 170 -17.47 -9.85 11.61
N GLN A 171 -17.91 -9.54 10.39
CA GLN A 171 -19.29 -9.20 10.05
C GLN A 171 -20.21 -10.44 9.86
N GLY A 172 -19.71 -11.64 10.15
CA GLY A 172 -20.49 -12.90 10.11
C GLY A 172 -20.53 -13.59 8.75
N ALA A 173 -19.75 -13.16 7.77
CA ALA A 173 -19.68 -13.84 6.48
C ALA A 173 -18.78 -15.09 6.55
N LYS A 174 -19.18 -16.16 5.86
CA LYS A 174 -18.29 -17.27 5.54
C LYS A 174 -17.32 -16.84 4.44
N VAL A 175 -16.03 -16.77 4.76
CA VAL A 175 -15.01 -16.22 3.87
C VAL A 175 -14.30 -17.32 3.10
N SER A 176 -14.10 -17.08 1.80
CA SER A 176 -13.23 -17.86 0.93
C SER A 176 -12.16 -16.94 0.34
N ILE A 177 -10.90 -17.34 0.43
CA ILE A 177 -9.78 -16.63 -0.21
C ILE A 177 -9.34 -17.42 -1.43
N VAL A 178 -9.22 -16.74 -2.56
CA VAL A 178 -8.75 -17.31 -3.84
C VAL A 178 -7.42 -16.65 -4.20
N GLU A 179 -6.36 -17.45 -4.32
CA GLU A 179 -5.02 -16.97 -4.64
C GLU A 179 -4.43 -17.78 -5.80
N MET A 180 -3.90 -17.08 -6.80
CA MET A 180 -3.27 -17.71 -7.96
C MET A 180 -1.93 -18.37 -7.62
N GLY A 181 -1.23 -17.85 -6.62
CA GLY A 181 0.01 -18.42 -6.11
C GLY A 181 -0.24 -19.60 -5.15
N ASN A 182 0.83 -20.27 -4.80
CA ASN A 182 0.81 -21.40 -3.87
C ASN A 182 0.80 -20.98 -2.38
N GLN A 183 0.75 -19.67 -2.09
CA GLN A 183 0.78 -19.15 -0.72
C GLN A 183 0.09 -17.80 -0.58
N VAL A 184 -0.39 -17.53 0.62
CA VAL A 184 -0.77 -16.18 1.07
C VAL A 184 0.49 -15.35 1.41
N MET A 185 0.34 -14.04 1.58
CA MET A 185 1.41 -13.14 2.03
C MET A 185 2.70 -13.28 1.19
N ALA A 186 2.61 -12.92 -0.08
CA ALA A 186 3.75 -12.97 -1.00
C ALA A 186 5.08 -12.33 -0.49
N PRO A 187 5.11 -11.35 0.43
CA PRO A 187 6.35 -10.81 0.97
C PRO A 187 7.17 -11.75 1.86
N ILE A 188 6.62 -12.89 2.32
CA ILE A 188 7.34 -13.86 3.15
C ILE A 188 7.58 -15.18 2.40
N ASP A 189 8.52 -16.00 2.88
CA ASP A 189 8.78 -17.33 2.33
C ASP A 189 7.66 -18.32 2.65
N PHE A 190 7.52 -19.37 1.83
CA PHE A 190 6.47 -20.38 2.00
C PHE A 190 6.47 -21.03 3.40
N SER A 191 7.64 -21.31 3.98
CA SER A 191 7.76 -21.89 5.32
C SER A 191 7.14 -21.01 6.42
N MET A 192 7.13 -19.70 6.22
CA MET A 192 6.49 -18.74 7.12
C MET A 192 5.01 -18.57 6.79
N ALA A 193 4.67 -18.56 5.51
CA ALA A 193 3.28 -18.44 5.03
C ALA A 193 2.44 -19.66 5.42
N SER A 194 3.02 -20.86 5.51
CA SER A 194 2.30 -22.07 5.93
C SER A 194 1.70 -21.98 7.33
N LEU A 195 2.33 -21.21 8.23
CA LEU A 195 1.77 -20.94 9.55
C LEU A 195 0.50 -20.07 9.45
N VAL A 196 0.51 -19.13 8.53
CA VAL A 196 -0.66 -18.28 8.26
C VAL A 196 -1.78 -19.08 7.58
N HIS A 197 -1.44 -20.03 6.67
CA HIS A 197 -2.41 -20.94 6.07
C HIS A 197 -3.16 -21.74 7.14
N GLN A 198 -2.43 -22.37 8.06
CA GLN A 198 -3.03 -23.14 9.14
C GLN A 198 -3.94 -22.27 9.99
N HIS A 199 -3.48 -21.08 10.37
CA HIS A 199 -4.25 -20.15 11.16
C HIS A 199 -5.56 -19.72 10.47
N LEU A 200 -5.53 -19.40 9.15
CA LEU A 200 -6.71 -19.08 8.37
C LEU A 200 -7.72 -20.24 8.35
N MET A 201 -7.25 -21.48 8.17
CA MET A 201 -8.11 -22.67 8.19
C MET A 201 -8.72 -22.90 9.56
N ASP A 202 -7.94 -22.72 10.64
CA ASP A 202 -8.43 -22.83 12.02
C ASP A 202 -9.50 -21.77 12.36
N LYS A 203 -9.46 -20.61 11.69
CA LYS A 203 -10.52 -19.57 11.74
C LYS A 203 -11.72 -19.87 10.83
N GLY A 204 -11.73 -20.99 10.13
CA GLY A 204 -12.84 -21.38 9.25
C GLY A 204 -12.85 -20.69 7.89
N VAL A 205 -11.75 -20.06 7.49
CA VAL A 205 -11.58 -19.49 6.16
C VAL A 205 -11.29 -20.61 5.16
N ASN A 206 -12.05 -20.67 4.05
CA ASN A 206 -11.73 -21.57 2.95
C ASN A 206 -10.58 -20.97 2.12
N LEU A 207 -9.51 -21.73 1.94
CA LEU A 207 -8.33 -21.28 1.20
C LEU A 207 -8.18 -22.03 -0.12
N TYR A 208 -8.34 -21.33 -1.24
CA TYR A 208 -8.17 -21.84 -2.60
C TYR A 208 -6.86 -21.28 -3.17
N LEU A 209 -5.76 -22.02 -2.97
CA LEU A 209 -4.46 -21.71 -3.55
C LEU A 209 -4.31 -22.30 -4.94
N GLU A 210 -3.39 -21.75 -5.73
CA GLU A 210 -3.13 -22.14 -7.13
C GLU A 210 -4.39 -22.09 -8.01
N GLN A 211 -5.34 -21.20 -7.66
CA GLN A 211 -6.59 -21.01 -8.37
C GLN A 211 -6.65 -19.63 -9.03
N ALA A 212 -6.80 -19.62 -10.35
CA ALA A 212 -6.97 -18.40 -11.11
C ALA A 212 -8.44 -18.22 -11.51
N VAL A 213 -8.98 -17.03 -11.25
CA VAL A 213 -10.34 -16.67 -11.67
C VAL A 213 -10.37 -16.43 -13.17
N ALA A 214 -11.38 -16.98 -13.85
CA ALA A 214 -11.63 -16.83 -15.28
C ALA A 214 -12.73 -15.81 -15.56
N SER A 215 -13.83 -15.84 -14.79
CA SER A 215 -15.00 -14.98 -15.01
C SER A 215 -15.89 -14.89 -13.78
N PHE A 216 -16.87 -14.01 -13.87
CA PHE A 216 -17.94 -13.87 -12.89
C PHE A 216 -19.29 -13.97 -13.60
N GLU A 217 -20.25 -14.60 -12.96
CA GLU A 217 -21.61 -14.70 -13.45
C GLU A 217 -22.60 -14.36 -12.34
N ARG A 218 -23.83 -13.99 -12.73
CA ARG A 218 -24.95 -13.83 -11.80
C ARG A 218 -25.77 -15.12 -11.81
N ASP A 219 -25.95 -15.73 -10.64
CA ASP A 219 -26.82 -16.89 -10.43
C ASP A 219 -27.92 -16.51 -9.42
N GLY A 220 -29.06 -16.11 -9.95
CA GLY A 220 -30.13 -15.54 -9.13
C GLY A 220 -29.68 -14.29 -8.38
N LYS A 221 -29.63 -14.36 -7.04
CA LYS A 221 -29.16 -13.27 -6.18
C LYS A 221 -27.66 -13.35 -5.88
N GLU A 222 -27.04 -14.51 -6.06
CA GLU A 222 -25.63 -14.76 -5.77
C GLU A 222 -24.74 -14.43 -6.98
N LEU A 223 -23.49 -14.19 -6.70
CA LEU A 223 -22.40 -14.16 -7.67
C LEU A 223 -21.77 -15.56 -7.75
N LYS A 224 -21.37 -15.95 -8.93
CA LYS A 224 -20.60 -17.16 -9.19
C LYS A 224 -19.22 -16.78 -9.66
N VAL A 225 -18.20 -17.15 -8.88
CA VAL A 225 -16.78 -16.96 -9.22
C VAL A 225 -16.29 -18.23 -9.90
N ILE A 226 -15.95 -18.15 -11.18
CA ILE A 226 -15.55 -19.29 -12.02
C ILE A 226 -14.03 -19.30 -12.15
N PHE A 227 -13.42 -20.44 -11.86
CA PHE A 227 -11.99 -20.66 -11.98
C PHE A 227 -11.60 -21.15 -13.38
N LYS A 228 -10.32 -21.00 -13.74
CA LYS A 228 -9.81 -21.47 -15.03
C LYS A 228 -9.91 -22.99 -15.23
N ASN A 229 -9.96 -23.77 -14.14
CA ASN A 229 -10.15 -25.22 -14.19
C ASN A 229 -11.61 -25.64 -14.40
N GLY A 230 -12.55 -24.70 -14.51
CA GLY A 230 -13.98 -24.93 -14.68
C GLY A 230 -14.78 -25.07 -13.38
N GLU A 231 -14.13 -25.19 -12.23
CA GLU A 231 -14.80 -25.16 -10.93
C GLU A 231 -15.32 -23.76 -10.61
N SER A 232 -16.22 -23.67 -9.65
CA SER A 232 -16.77 -22.38 -9.24
C SER A 232 -17.20 -22.38 -7.79
N ILE A 233 -17.23 -21.18 -7.18
CA ILE A 233 -17.78 -20.95 -5.86
C ILE A 233 -18.80 -19.82 -5.89
N SER A 234 -19.81 -19.88 -5.01
CA SER A 234 -20.82 -18.82 -4.88
C SER A 234 -20.39 -17.75 -3.86
N ALA A 235 -20.83 -16.51 -4.10
CA ALA A 235 -20.57 -15.36 -3.24
C ALA A 235 -21.77 -14.40 -3.23
N ASP A 236 -21.97 -13.72 -2.10
CA ASP A 236 -22.85 -12.55 -2.01
C ASP A 236 -22.06 -11.27 -2.26
N ILE A 237 -20.77 -11.26 -1.92
CA ILE A 237 -19.83 -10.16 -2.12
C ILE A 237 -18.47 -10.69 -2.57
N VAL A 238 -17.82 -9.97 -3.48
CA VAL A 238 -16.47 -10.27 -3.96
C VAL A 238 -15.58 -9.05 -3.78
N ILE A 239 -14.40 -9.24 -3.16
CA ILE A 239 -13.36 -8.22 -3.06
C ILE A 239 -12.18 -8.61 -3.94
N LEU A 240 -11.86 -7.75 -4.92
CA LEU A 240 -10.68 -7.90 -5.77
C LEU A 240 -9.47 -7.21 -5.11
N SER A 241 -8.48 -8.00 -4.73
CA SER A 241 -7.29 -7.57 -3.98
C SER A 241 -6.01 -8.17 -4.59
N ILE A 242 -5.98 -8.25 -5.93
CA ILE A 242 -4.93 -8.90 -6.73
C ILE A 242 -3.71 -8.00 -6.99
N GLY A 243 -3.51 -6.99 -6.17
CA GLY A 243 -2.41 -6.06 -6.24
C GLY A 243 -2.79 -4.69 -6.78
N VAL A 244 -1.78 -3.82 -6.85
CA VAL A 244 -1.89 -2.44 -7.32
C VAL A 244 -0.83 -2.16 -8.37
N ARG A 245 -1.03 -1.12 -9.17
CA ARG A 245 -0.06 -0.62 -10.13
C ARG A 245 0.15 0.88 -9.95
N PRO A 246 1.36 1.41 -10.20
CA PRO A 246 1.63 2.84 -10.10
C PRO A 246 0.67 3.65 -10.99
N GLU A 247 0.16 4.76 -10.47
CA GLU A 247 -0.68 5.67 -11.26
C GLU A 247 0.21 6.63 -12.05
N THR A 248 0.55 6.23 -13.26
CA THR A 248 1.50 6.93 -14.14
C THR A 248 0.85 7.57 -15.35
N THR A 249 -0.47 7.53 -15.49
CA THR A 249 -1.20 8.04 -16.66
C THR A 249 -0.84 9.49 -16.98
N LEU A 250 -0.84 10.35 -15.96
CA LEU A 250 -0.51 11.76 -16.08
C LEU A 250 0.97 11.97 -16.48
N ALA A 251 1.88 11.22 -15.87
CA ALA A 251 3.30 11.29 -16.17
C ALA A 251 3.62 10.83 -17.61
N ARG A 252 2.95 9.77 -18.08
CA ARG A 252 3.07 9.28 -19.48
C ARG A 252 2.55 10.32 -20.47
N ALA A 253 1.38 10.91 -20.21
CA ALA A 253 0.82 11.95 -21.05
C ALA A 253 1.71 13.21 -21.12
N ALA A 254 2.45 13.49 -20.04
CA ALA A 254 3.45 14.55 -19.97
C ALA A 254 4.83 14.15 -20.52
N GLU A 255 4.97 12.96 -21.12
CA GLU A 255 6.25 12.44 -21.67
C GLU A 255 7.38 12.40 -20.63
N LEU A 256 7.05 12.15 -19.35
CA LEU A 256 8.05 11.87 -18.32
C LEU A 256 8.52 10.41 -18.44
N THR A 257 9.78 10.17 -18.09
CA THR A 257 10.35 8.83 -18.17
C THR A 257 9.67 7.90 -17.17
N ILE A 258 9.19 6.76 -17.68
CA ILE A 258 8.69 5.66 -16.86
C ILE A 258 9.78 4.59 -16.81
N GLY A 259 10.05 4.08 -15.60
CA GLY A 259 11.09 3.09 -15.39
C GLY A 259 10.68 1.66 -15.78
N GLU A 260 11.60 0.73 -15.64
CA GLU A 260 11.46 -0.67 -16.07
C GLU A 260 10.41 -1.44 -15.25
N ALA A 261 10.24 -1.11 -13.96
CA ALA A 261 9.21 -1.72 -13.12
C ALA A 261 7.82 -1.07 -13.32
N GLY A 262 7.73 0.01 -14.12
CA GLY A 262 6.49 0.66 -14.51
C GLY A 262 6.11 1.89 -13.67
N GLY A 263 6.92 2.30 -12.69
CA GLY A 263 6.76 3.54 -11.93
C GLY A 263 7.37 4.75 -12.65
N ILE A 264 7.08 5.95 -12.17
CA ILE A 264 7.74 7.17 -12.64
C ILE A 264 9.21 7.09 -12.22
N ALA A 265 10.13 7.16 -13.20
CA ALA A 265 11.56 7.16 -12.92
C ALA A 265 11.98 8.46 -12.24
N VAL A 266 12.68 8.36 -11.13
CA VAL A 266 13.24 9.51 -10.39
C VAL A 266 14.72 9.31 -10.14
N ASN A 267 15.45 10.43 -10.02
CA ASN A 267 16.83 10.41 -9.54
C ASN A 267 16.88 10.31 -8.00
N ASP A 268 18.09 10.28 -7.44
CA ASP A 268 18.29 10.18 -6.00
C ASP A 268 17.65 11.33 -5.20
N TYR A 269 17.34 12.44 -5.84
CA TYR A 269 16.68 13.61 -5.23
C TYR A 269 15.16 13.65 -5.44
N LEU A 270 14.57 12.53 -5.92
CA LEU A 270 13.14 12.38 -6.22
C LEU A 270 12.64 13.28 -7.37
N GLN A 271 13.54 13.72 -8.24
CA GLN A 271 13.29 14.53 -9.41
C GLN A 271 13.07 13.63 -10.62
N THR A 272 12.09 13.94 -11.45
CA THR A 272 11.77 13.20 -12.68
C THR A 272 12.76 13.56 -13.81
N SER A 273 12.45 13.14 -15.04
CA SER A 273 13.19 13.57 -16.24
C SER A 273 13.03 15.07 -16.56
N ASP A 274 12.23 15.80 -15.79
CA ASP A 274 12.06 17.26 -15.87
C ASP A 274 12.48 17.89 -14.54
N GLU A 275 13.41 18.88 -14.58
CA GLU A 275 14.00 19.51 -13.39
C GLU A 275 12.99 20.32 -12.54
N SER A 276 11.83 20.65 -13.10
CA SER A 276 10.77 21.35 -12.38
C SER A 276 9.77 20.39 -11.74
N ILE A 277 9.84 19.08 -12.09
CA ILE A 277 8.84 18.08 -11.70
C ILE A 277 9.48 16.98 -10.84
N TYR A 278 8.89 16.77 -9.69
CA TYR A 278 9.24 15.72 -8.74
C TYR A 278 8.13 14.67 -8.66
N ALA A 279 8.47 13.46 -8.21
CA ALA A 279 7.47 12.42 -7.95
C ALA A 279 7.83 11.61 -6.71
N ILE A 280 6.81 11.13 -5.98
CA ILE A 280 6.95 10.35 -4.74
C ILE A 280 5.82 9.35 -4.54
N GLY A 281 6.00 8.49 -3.55
CA GLY A 281 5.00 7.51 -3.09
C GLY A 281 4.90 6.31 -4.02
N ASP A 282 3.72 5.71 -4.03
CA ASP A 282 3.47 4.46 -4.78
C ASP A 282 3.56 4.64 -6.31
N ALA A 283 3.61 5.89 -6.80
CA ALA A 283 3.72 6.19 -8.22
C ALA A 283 5.13 6.05 -8.80
N ILE A 284 6.15 6.06 -7.95
CA ILE A 284 7.55 6.09 -8.40
C ILE A 284 8.21 4.72 -8.43
N GLU A 285 9.26 4.63 -9.22
CA GLU A 285 10.25 3.58 -9.23
C GLU A 285 11.59 4.12 -8.72
N PHE A 286 12.23 3.38 -7.83
CA PHE A 286 13.56 3.69 -7.32
C PHE A 286 14.43 2.43 -7.25
N ARG A 287 15.73 2.58 -7.00
CA ARG A 287 16.64 1.44 -6.85
C ARG A 287 16.54 0.82 -5.47
N HIS A 288 16.30 -0.50 -5.42
CA HIS A 288 16.25 -1.23 -4.15
C HIS A 288 17.65 -1.27 -3.49
N PRO A 289 17.79 -0.88 -2.20
CA PRO A 289 19.11 -0.74 -1.55
C PRO A 289 19.95 -2.03 -1.49
N ILE A 290 19.32 -3.20 -1.52
CA ILE A 290 20.03 -4.49 -1.46
C ILE A 290 20.39 -5.00 -2.85
N THR A 291 19.45 -4.93 -3.80
CA THR A 291 19.65 -5.52 -5.14
C THR A 291 20.19 -4.55 -6.18
N GLY A 292 20.06 -3.23 -5.95
CA GLY A 292 20.33 -2.19 -6.92
C GLY A 292 19.36 -2.17 -8.12
N LYS A 293 18.41 -3.12 -8.18
CA LYS A 293 17.42 -3.25 -9.27
C LYS A 293 16.26 -2.28 -9.11
N PRO A 294 15.55 -1.92 -10.20
CA PRO A 294 14.33 -1.14 -10.14
C PRO A 294 13.28 -1.78 -9.21
N TRP A 295 12.65 -0.97 -8.39
CA TRP A 295 11.73 -1.42 -7.34
C TRP A 295 10.53 -0.49 -7.16
N LEU A 296 9.38 -1.08 -6.88
CA LEU A 296 8.14 -0.41 -6.50
C LEU A 296 7.83 -0.72 -5.03
N ASN A 297 7.42 0.28 -4.25
CA ASN A 297 7.14 0.09 -2.83
C ASN A 297 5.87 0.84 -2.42
N TYR A 298 4.79 0.10 -2.18
CA TYR A 298 3.44 0.61 -1.90
C TYR A 298 3.18 0.73 -0.39
N LEU A 299 4.00 1.56 0.29
CA LEU A 299 3.94 1.74 1.75
C LEU A 299 3.92 3.23 2.13
N ALA A 300 3.06 3.57 3.08
CA ALA A 300 2.90 4.96 3.56
C ALA A 300 4.14 5.50 4.28
N GLY A 301 4.89 4.66 5.01
CA GLY A 301 6.13 5.06 5.69
C GLY A 301 7.17 5.66 4.75
N PRO A 302 7.59 4.94 3.71
CA PRO A 302 8.45 5.45 2.64
C PRO A 302 7.89 6.69 1.95
N ALA A 303 6.61 6.72 1.60
CA ALA A 303 5.96 7.88 0.97
C ALA A 303 6.06 9.14 1.86
N ASN A 304 5.86 9.00 3.17
CA ASN A 304 6.02 10.09 4.13
C ASN A 304 7.49 10.55 4.27
N ARG A 305 8.46 9.62 4.25
CA ARG A 305 9.88 9.95 4.26
C ARG A 305 10.27 10.70 2.98
N GLN A 306 9.85 10.21 1.83
CA GLN A 306 10.02 10.86 0.53
C GLN A 306 9.39 12.26 0.53
N GLY A 307 8.20 12.42 1.10
CA GLY A 307 7.52 13.71 1.20
C GLY A 307 8.32 14.76 1.97
N ARG A 308 9.05 14.36 3.03
CA ARG A 308 9.94 15.27 3.75
C ARG A 308 11.19 15.63 2.93
N ILE A 309 11.84 14.63 2.32
CA ILE A 309 13.04 14.82 1.50
C ILE A 309 12.74 15.68 0.28
N VAL A 310 11.66 15.38 -0.45
CA VAL A 310 11.28 16.12 -1.66
C VAL A 310 10.90 17.58 -1.36
N ALA A 311 10.27 17.84 -0.22
CA ALA A 311 9.97 19.19 0.22
C ALA A 311 11.25 20.03 0.39
N ASP A 312 12.25 19.47 1.06
CA ASP A 312 13.54 20.13 1.25
C ASP A 312 14.28 20.30 -0.10
N ASN A 313 14.22 19.31 -1.00
CA ASN A 313 14.83 19.36 -2.33
C ASN A 313 14.14 20.38 -3.26
N ILE A 314 12.83 20.49 -3.23
CA ILE A 314 12.08 21.55 -3.94
C ILE A 314 12.54 22.94 -3.52
N LEU A 315 12.92 23.11 -2.25
CA LEU A 315 13.41 24.36 -1.70
C LEU A 315 14.92 24.58 -1.90
N GLY A 316 15.60 23.71 -2.64
CA GLY A 316 17.00 23.84 -3.03
C GLY A 316 18.00 23.04 -2.21
N ALA A 317 17.56 22.17 -1.30
CA ALA A 317 18.43 21.19 -0.67
C ALA A 317 18.79 20.08 -1.68
N HIS A 318 19.85 19.32 -1.38
CA HIS A 318 20.29 18.17 -2.16
C HIS A 318 20.41 16.94 -1.24
N ILE A 319 19.25 16.51 -0.69
CA ILE A 319 19.18 15.37 0.23
C ILE A 319 18.80 14.12 -0.58
N PRO A 320 19.69 13.11 -0.65
CA PRO A 320 19.38 11.89 -1.40
C PRO A 320 18.36 11.02 -0.67
N TYR A 321 17.53 10.35 -1.45
CA TYR A 321 16.66 9.28 -0.99
C TYR A 321 17.37 7.93 -1.19
N GLU A 322 17.77 7.30 -0.10
CA GLU A 322 18.53 6.04 -0.10
C GLU A 322 17.68 4.80 -0.40
N GLY A 323 16.41 4.99 -0.75
CA GLY A 323 15.47 3.91 -1.01
C GLY A 323 14.77 3.41 0.25
N ALA A 324 14.07 2.29 0.10
CA ALA A 324 13.38 1.57 1.16
C ALA A 324 13.49 0.07 0.94
N ILE A 325 13.59 -0.70 2.02
CA ILE A 325 13.75 -2.16 1.97
C ILE A 325 12.44 -2.93 2.09
N GLY A 326 11.30 -2.23 2.25
CA GLY A 326 9.97 -2.86 2.29
C GLY A 326 9.63 -3.48 3.65
N THR A 327 9.74 -2.69 4.72
CA THR A 327 9.32 -3.13 6.07
C THR A 327 7.81 -3.02 6.21
N SER A 328 7.16 -4.11 6.60
CA SER A 328 5.71 -4.20 6.74
C SER A 328 5.31 -5.11 7.91
N ILE A 329 4.16 -4.82 8.49
CA ILE A 329 3.51 -5.61 9.52
C ILE A 329 2.01 -5.60 9.28
N ALA A 330 1.37 -6.75 9.41
CA ALA A 330 -0.08 -6.89 9.30
C ALA A 330 -0.62 -7.87 10.34
N LYS A 331 -1.83 -7.62 10.77
CA LYS A 331 -2.62 -8.54 11.57
C LYS A 331 -3.43 -9.44 10.64
N VAL A 332 -3.48 -10.72 10.94
CA VAL A 332 -4.32 -11.72 10.28
C VAL A 332 -5.10 -12.44 11.38
N PHE A 333 -6.29 -11.99 11.67
CA PHE A 333 -7.08 -12.33 12.85
C PHE A 333 -6.31 -11.99 14.13
N ASP A 334 -5.90 -12.98 14.94
CA ASP A 334 -5.10 -12.79 16.14
C ASP A 334 -3.61 -13.08 15.93
N MET A 335 -3.21 -13.49 14.73
CA MET A 335 -1.81 -13.68 14.36
C MET A 335 -1.25 -12.40 13.72
N THR A 336 0.00 -12.07 14.03
CA THR A 336 0.74 -10.96 13.43
C THR A 336 1.81 -11.49 12.49
N VAL A 337 1.90 -10.92 11.30
CA VAL A 337 2.89 -11.25 10.27
C VAL A 337 3.70 -10.01 9.95
N ALA A 338 5.01 -10.10 10.08
CA ALA A 338 5.92 -9.00 9.81
C ALA A 338 7.06 -9.40 8.90
N SER A 339 7.52 -8.48 8.07
CA SER A 339 8.68 -8.69 7.21
C SER A 339 9.45 -7.40 6.99
N THR A 340 10.76 -7.55 6.78
CA THR A 340 11.64 -6.46 6.38
C THR A 340 12.68 -6.99 5.41
N GLY A 341 13.10 -6.19 4.43
CA GLY A 341 14.07 -6.59 3.42
C GLY A 341 13.55 -7.69 2.48
N LEU A 342 14.42 -8.60 2.07
CA LEU A 342 14.15 -9.58 1.03
C LEU A 342 14.00 -11.00 1.59
N PRO A 343 12.88 -11.70 1.31
CA PRO A 343 12.74 -13.12 1.57
C PRO A 343 13.65 -13.94 0.64
N GLY A 344 13.92 -15.18 1.02
CA GLY A 344 14.81 -16.09 0.28
C GLY A 344 14.44 -16.22 -1.21
N LYS A 345 13.16 -16.35 -1.53
CA LYS A 345 12.68 -16.43 -2.92
C LYS A 345 13.04 -15.20 -3.78
N ARG A 346 13.05 -14.00 -3.18
CA ARG A 346 13.44 -12.76 -3.88
C ARG A 346 14.95 -12.68 -4.07
N LEU A 347 15.71 -13.16 -3.10
CA LEU A 347 17.18 -13.27 -3.22
C LEU A 347 17.56 -14.26 -4.32
N GLN A 348 16.89 -15.42 -4.42
CA GLN A 348 17.06 -16.38 -5.52
C GLN A 348 16.76 -15.76 -6.88
N GLN A 349 15.62 -15.05 -7.02
CA GLN A 349 15.27 -14.34 -8.27
C GLN A 349 16.27 -13.24 -8.64
N ALA A 350 16.93 -12.65 -7.65
CA ALA A 350 17.97 -11.64 -7.85
C ALA A 350 19.37 -12.23 -8.06
N GLU A 351 19.51 -13.57 -7.97
CA GLU A 351 20.78 -14.32 -8.06
C GLU A 351 21.78 -13.91 -6.96
N ILE A 352 21.27 -13.51 -5.79
CA ILE A 352 22.07 -13.14 -4.63
C ILE A 352 22.28 -14.40 -3.78
N ASN A 353 23.56 -14.73 -3.51
CA ASN A 353 23.92 -15.83 -2.61
C ASN A 353 23.54 -15.45 -1.17
N TYR A 354 22.81 -16.34 -0.49
CA TYR A 354 22.35 -16.11 0.88
C TYR A 354 22.29 -17.41 1.68
N MET A 355 22.31 -17.27 2.98
CA MET A 355 21.88 -18.29 3.94
C MET A 355 20.65 -17.82 4.71
N SER A 356 19.90 -18.74 5.27
CA SER A 356 18.80 -18.42 6.17
C SER A 356 18.90 -19.20 7.45
N SER A 357 18.45 -18.59 8.55
CA SER A 357 18.29 -19.24 9.85
C SER A 357 16.85 -19.05 10.31
N THR A 358 16.26 -20.11 10.86
CA THR A 358 14.90 -20.07 11.42
C THR A 358 14.93 -20.57 12.84
N ILE A 359 14.25 -19.83 13.73
CA ILE A 359 14.08 -20.20 15.14
C ILE A 359 12.61 -20.09 15.53
N HIS A 360 12.21 -20.82 16.57
CA HIS A 360 10.85 -20.85 17.07
C HIS A 360 10.84 -20.53 18.59
N PRO A 361 11.15 -19.28 18.98
CA PRO A 361 11.11 -18.86 20.38
C PRO A 361 9.69 -18.64 20.86
N ALA A 362 9.53 -18.47 22.17
CA ALA A 362 8.36 -17.85 22.76
C ALA A 362 8.49 -16.30 22.72
N SER A 363 7.37 -15.58 22.80
CA SER A 363 7.32 -14.11 22.84
C SER A 363 8.11 -13.53 24.02
N HIS A 364 8.17 -14.29 25.12
CA HIS A 364 8.97 -14.00 26.32
C HIS A 364 9.29 -15.30 27.05
N ALA A 365 9.95 -15.22 28.21
CA ALA A 365 10.38 -16.38 28.99
C ALA A 365 9.18 -17.27 29.37
N GLY A 366 9.24 -18.56 29.03
CA GLY A 366 8.11 -19.49 29.16
C GLY A 366 7.66 -19.80 30.59
N TYR A 367 8.40 -19.36 31.61
CA TYR A 367 7.96 -19.46 33.03
C TYR A 367 7.02 -18.29 33.42
N TYR A 368 6.93 -17.23 32.59
CA TYR A 368 6.00 -16.15 32.81
C TYR A 368 4.70 -16.43 32.06
N PRO A 369 3.52 -16.09 32.65
CA PRO A 369 2.22 -16.39 32.01
C PRO A 369 2.08 -15.80 30.62
N ASP A 370 1.25 -16.45 29.78
CA ASP A 370 0.84 -15.99 28.46
C ASP A 370 1.95 -15.93 27.39
N ALA A 371 3.05 -16.67 27.60
CA ALA A 371 4.08 -16.80 26.57
C ALA A 371 3.53 -17.51 25.33
N MET A 372 3.56 -16.83 24.19
CA MET A 372 3.01 -17.30 22.92
C MET A 372 4.13 -17.71 21.95
N PRO A 373 3.92 -18.75 21.12
CA PRO A 373 4.91 -19.17 20.14
C PRO A 373 5.09 -18.12 19.03
N MET A 374 6.32 -17.98 18.58
CA MET A 374 6.71 -17.10 17.49
C MET A 374 7.70 -17.82 16.57
N SER A 375 7.66 -17.54 15.29
CA SER A 375 8.64 -18.02 14.32
C SER A 375 9.37 -16.83 13.72
N ILE A 376 10.70 -16.88 13.75
CA ILE A 376 11.58 -15.83 13.20
C ILE A 376 12.48 -16.48 12.16
N LYS A 377 12.50 -15.94 10.97
CA LYS A 377 13.41 -16.32 9.89
C LYS A 377 14.18 -15.11 9.40
N ILE A 378 15.51 -15.23 9.34
CA ILE A 378 16.39 -14.20 8.78
C ILE A 378 17.10 -14.73 7.53
N THR A 379 17.44 -13.82 6.62
CA THR A 379 18.27 -14.08 5.45
C THR A 379 19.49 -13.16 5.48
N PHE A 380 20.67 -13.68 5.19
CA PHE A 380 21.93 -12.95 5.32
C PHE A 380 23.01 -13.43 4.35
N ASP A 381 24.00 -12.60 4.13
CA ASP A 381 25.21 -12.93 3.38
C ASP A 381 26.08 -13.94 4.15
N PRO A 382 26.39 -15.12 3.57
CA PRO A 382 27.15 -16.15 4.28
C PRO A 382 28.61 -15.76 4.57
N LYS A 383 29.18 -14.77 3.87
CA LYS A 383 30.57 -14.34 4.02
C LYS A 383 30.72 -13.19 5.00
N THR A 384 29.84 -12.23 4.91
CA THR A 384 29.94 -10.96 5.67
C THR A 384 29.01 -10.90 6.87
N GLY A 385 27.98 -11.78 6.92
CA GLY A 385 26.91 -11.70 7.90
C GLY A 385 25.93 -10.53 7.70
N LYS A 386 26.06 -9.77 6.58
CA LYS A 386 25.14 -8.67 6.28
C LYS A 386 23.72 -9.19 6.15
N LEU A 387 22.82 -8.61 6.91
CA LEU A 387 21.41 -8.97 6.90
C LEU A 387 20.74 -8.49 5.60
N TYR A 388 20.01 -9.39 4.93
CA TYR A 388 19.22 -9.10 3.73
C TYR A 388 17.74 -8.97 4.04
N GLY A 389 17.23 -9.67 5.06
CA GLY A 389 15.83 -9.58 5.45
C GLY A 389 15.49 -10.41 6.68
N GLY A 390 14.29 -10.15 7.20
CA GLY A 390 13.71 -10.87 8.31
C GLY A 390 12.21 -11.04 8.13
N GLN A 391 11.68 -12.15 8.65
CA GLN A 391 10.28 -12.50 8.59
C GLN A 391 9.89 -13.04 9.97
N ILE A 392 8.76 -12.59 10.49
CA ILE A 392 8.28 -12.99 11.81
C ILE A 392 6.80 -13.29 11.73
N VAL A 393 6.39 -14.41 12.30
CA VAL A 393 4.99 -14.83 12.43
C VAL A 393 4.75 -15.26 13.86
N GLY A 394 3.74 -14.71 14.51
CA GLY A 394 3.43 -15.01 15.89
C GLY A 394 2.20 -14.29 16.40
N TYR A 395 1.85 -14.50 17.65
CA TYR A 395 0.67 -13.90 18.28
C TYR A 395 1.02 -12.68 19.14
N ASP A 396 2.25 -12.62 19.66
CA ASP A 396 2.72 -11.54 20.52
C ASP A 396 4.22 -11.27 20.29
N GLY A 397 4.70 -10.04 20.54
CA GLY A 397 6.10 -9.64 20.45
C GLY A 397 6.68 -9.50 19.04
N VAL A 398 5.88 -9.65 17.99
CA VAL A 398 6.32 -9.61 16.58
C VAL A 398 6.82 -8.22 16.20
N ASP A 399 6.15 -7.17 16.62
CA ASP A 399 6.51 -5.77 16.38
C ASP A 399 7.85 -5.40 17.01
N LEU A 400 8.07 -5.78 18.28
CA LEU A 400 9.34 -5.53 18.98
C LEU A 400 10.51 -6.29 18.31
N SER A 401 10.29 -7.54 17.93
CA SER A 401 11.29 -8.34 17.21
C SER A 401 11.63 -7.73 15.85
N LEU A 402 10.64 -7.19 15.13
CA LEU A 402 10.85 -6.53 13.84
C LEU A 402 11.69 -5.25 13.99
N ILE A 403 11.48 -4.46 15.03
CA ILE A 403 12.28 -3.27 15.33
C ILE A 403 13.75 -3.65 15.50
N HIS A 404 14.05 -4.69 16.26
CA HIS A 404 15.42 -5.17 16.46
C HIS A 404 16.10 -5.63 15.16
N ILE A 405 15.35 -6.20 14.22
CA ILE A 405 15.87 -6.64 12.92
C ILE A 405 16.09 -5.44 12.00
N SER A 406 15.13 -4.50 11.95
CA SER A 406 15.17 -3.36 11.02
C SER A 406 16.13 -2.25 11.46
N GLU A 407 16.32 -2.07 12.76
CA GLU A 407 17.11 -1.01 13.39
C GLU A 407 18.17 -1.62 14.31
N PRO A 408 19.17 -2.37 13.78
CA PRO A 408 20.16 -3.05 14.59
C PRO A 408 21.01 -2.00 15.35
N THR A 409 21.02 -2.09 16.67
CA THR A 409 21.87 -1.28 17.54
C THR A 409 23.33 -1.56 17.21
N ARG A 410 24.11 -0.55 16.84
CA ARG A 410 25.57 -0.70 16.65
C ARG A 410 26.21 -1.03 18.01
N ARG A 411 26.98 -2.12 18.09
CA ARG A 411 27.69 -2.53 19.30
C ARG A 411 28.52 -1.44 19.97
N SER A 412 28.92 -0.40 19.23
CA SER A 412 29.70 0.74 19.73
C SER A 412 28.95 1.67 20.72
N TYR A 413 27.67 1.43 20.97
CA TYR A 413 26.88 2.22 21.93
C TYR A 413 26.50 1.43 23.20
N ILE A 414 26.94 0.19 23.33
CA ILE A 414 26.77 -0.65 24.51
C ILE A 414 28.17 -0.98 25.06
N SER A 415 28.82 0.00 25.64
CA SER A 415 30.03 -0.19 26.46
C SER A 415 29.94 0.66 27.71
#